data_8fdcd5b0cac990e55b6c8c2df7754bdd
#
_entry.id   8fdcd5b0cac990e55b6c8c2df7754bdd
#
_cell.length_a   1.000
_cell.length_b   1.000
_cell.length_c   1.000
_cell.angle_alpha   90.00
_cell.angle_beta   90.00
_cell.angle_gamma   90.00
#
_symmetry.space_group_name_H-M   'P 1'
#
loop_
_entity.id
_entity.type
_entity.pdbx_description
1 polymer ?
#
loop_
_entity_poly.entity_id
_entity_poly.type
_entity_poly.pdbx_seq_one_letter_code
_entity_poly.pdbx_strand_id
1 'polypeptide(L)' 'MNTTIRYWFPDTIECKYMSFKSYSKALNAIELFKQIDVKSEVVIANQGVY' A
#
# COMPACT_ATOMS: atom_id res chain seq x y z
N MET A 1 -8.17 10.75 7.42
CA MET A 1 -7.86 9.35 7.60
C MET A 1 -6.79 8.94 6.62
N ASN A 2 -5.87 8.14 7.08
CA ASN A 2 -4.76 7.69 6.23
C ASN A 2 -4.76 6.20 6.11
N THR A 3 -4.41 5.74 4.92
CA THR A 3 -4.23 4.31 4.68
C THR A 3 -2.78 4.09 4.31
N THR A 4 -2.12 3.21 5.01
CA THR A 4 -0.72 2.91 4.75
C THR A 4 -0.61 1.55 4.10
N ILE A 5 0.13 1.47 3.02
CA ILE A 5 0.41 0.20 2.37
C ILE A 5 1.88 -0.12 2.52
N ARG A 6 2.18 -1.39 2.46
CA ARG A 6 3.54 -1.90 2.47
C ARG A 6 3.79 -2.53 1.11
N TYR A 7 4.92 -2.25 0.52
CA TYR A 7 5.25 -2.85 -0.78
C TYR A 7 6.71 -3.23 -0.82
N TRP A 8 7.04 -4.19 -1.65
CA TRP A 8 8.43 -4.63 -1.82
C TRP A 8 8.63 -5.17 -3.22
N PHE A 9 9.81 -4.90 -3.74
CA PHE A 9 10.18 -5.32 -5.08
C PHE A 9 10.72 -6.75 -5.06
N PRO A 10 10.58 -7.47 -6.15
CA PRO A 10 10.97 -8.89 -6.17
C PRO A 10 12.46 -9.15 -5.91
N ASP A 11 13.30 -8.21 -6.24
CA ASP A 11 14.74 -8.39 -6.10
C ASP A 11 15.31 -7.76 -4.84
N THR A 12 14.47 -7.37 -3.90
CA THR A 12 14.95 -6.82 -2.63
C THR A 12 14.25 -7.53 -1.50
N ILE A 13 14.88 -7.53 -0.34
CA ILE A 13 14.28 -8.08 0.83
C ILE A 13 13.70 -7.01 1.75
N GLU A 14 13.89 -5.76 1.39
CA GLU A 14 13.38 -4.68 2.20
C GLU A 14 12.00 -4.27 1.74
N CYS A 15 11.13 -3.96 2.66
CA CYS A 15 9.83 -3.43 2.31
C CYS A 15 9.80 -1.93 2.57
N LYS A 16 8.96 -1.26 1.84
CA LYS A 16 8.78 0.17 1.98
C LYS A 16 7.32 0.47 2.28
N TYR A 17 7.07 1.64 2.81
CA TYR A 17 5.72 2.02 3.20
C TYR A 17 5.32 3.30 2.49
N MET A 18 4.06 3.42 2.19
CA MET A 18 3.51 4.60 1.55
C MET A 18 2.14 4.88 2.12
N SER A 19 1.87 6.11 2.46
CA SER A 19 0.60 6.49 3.02
C SER A 19 -0.23 7.30 2.05
N PHE A 20 -1.52 7.10 2.06
CA PHE A 20 -2.46 7.79 1.20
C PHE A 20 -3.57 8.38 2.06
N LYS A 21 -4.12 9.48 1.62
CA LYS A 21 -5.20 10.12 2.34
C LYS A 21 -6.53 9.43 2.14
N SER A 22 -6.64 8.60 1.13
CA SER A 22 -7.88 7.92 0.83
C SER A 22 -7.61 6.43 0.63
N TYR A 23 -8.51 5.62 1.12
CA TYR A 23 -8.42 4.17 0.96
C TYR A 23 -8.50 3.80 -0.52
N SER A 24 -9.33 4.47 -1.29
CA SER A 24 -9.45 4.23 -2.71
C SER A 24 -8.14 4.48 -3.44
N LYS A 25 -7.42 5.52 -3.07
CA LYS A 25 -6.13 5.80 -3.68
C LYS A 25 -5.10 4.74 -3.33
N ALA A 26 -5.14 4.24 -2.12
CA ALA A 26 -4.26 3.15 -1.71
C ALA A 26 -4.54 1.89 -2.52
N LEU A 27 -5.78 1.58 -2.74
CA LEU A 27 -6.16 0.42 -3.54
C LEU A 27 -5.72 0.57 -4.99
N ASN A 28 -5.81 1.77 -5.53
CA ASN A 28 -5.32 2.05 -6.88
C ASN A 28 -3.82 1.83 -6.98
N ALA A 29 -3.08 2.23 -5.97
CA ALA A 29 -1.65 2.01 -5.94
C ALA A 29 -1.32 0.52 -5.88
N ILE A 30 -2.06 -0.24 -5.10
CA ILE A 30 -1.88 -1.68 -5.02
C ILE A 30 -2.13 -2.32 -6.39
N GLU A 31 -3.14 -1.86 -7.09
CA GLU A 31 -3.45 -2.38 -8.40
C GLU A 31 -2.33 -2.09 -9.39
N LEU A 32 -1.77 -0.92 -9.34
CA LEU A 32 -0.65 -0.56 -10.19
C LEU A 32 0.58 -1.39 -9.87
N PHE A 33 0.86 -1.60 -8.61
CA PHE A 33 1.98 -2.45 -8.20
C PHE A 33 1.80 -3.88 -8.71
N LYS A 34 0.59 -4.37 -8.66
CA LYS A 34 0.28 -5.70 -9.15
C LYS A 34 0.60 -5.83 -10.64
N GLN A 35 0.35 -4.78 -11.41
CA GLN A 35 0.61 -4.79 -12.83
C GLN A 35 2.09 -4.82 -13.16
N ILE A 36 2.95 -4.36 -12.28
CA ILE A 36 4.40 -4.37 -12.49
C ILE A 36 5.10 -5.40 -11.61
N ASP A 37 4.35 -6.35 -11.10
CA ASP A 37 4.89 -7.48 -10.35
C ASP A 37 5.51 -7.07 -9.02
N VAL A 38 5.01 -6.03 -8.42
CA VAL A 38 5.44 -5.60 -7.10
C VAL A 38 4.41 -6.04 -6.09
N LYS A 39 4.83 -6.75 -5.07
CA LYS A 39 3.92 -7.18 -4.02
C LYS A 39 3.59 -6.02 -3.11
N SER A 40 2.35 -5.94 -2.70
CA SER A 40 1.92 -4.89 -1.80
C SER A 40 0.70 -5.34 -1.01
N GLU A 41 0.49 -4.72 0.12
CA GLU A 41 -0.66 -5.03 0.96
C GLU A 41 -1.02 -3.82 1.83
N VAL A 42 -2.25 -3.75 2.27
CA VAL A 42 -2.68 -2.73 3.19
C VAL A 42 -2.24 -3.13 4.59
N VAL A 43 -1.48 -2.28 5.24
CA VAL A 43 -0.99 -2.54 6.58
C VAL A 43 -1.89 -1.87 7.60
N ILE A 44 -2.23 -0.61 7.35
CA ILE A 44 -3.08 0.14 8.24
C ILE A 44 -4.16 0.81 7.42
N ALA A 45 -5.38 0.49 7.70
CA ALA A 45 -6.51 1.15 7.07
C ALA A 45 -7.18 1.97 8.15
N ASN A 46 -6.64 3.12 8.38
CA ASN A 46 -7.18 3.96 9.43
C ASN A 46 -8.47 4.58 8.97
N GLN A 47 -9.54 4.16 9.53
CA GLN A 47 -10.84 4.62 9.16
C GLN A 47 -11.42 5.57 10.15
N GLY A 48 -10.64 6.10 11.01
CA GLY A 48 -11.11 7.03 11.99
C GLY A 48 -12.08 6.42 12.97
N VAL A 49 -11.87 5.21 13.26
CA VAL A 49 -12.79 4.45 14.06
C VAL A 49 -12.81 4.90 15.50
N TYR A 50 -11.76 5.35 15.97
CA TYR A 50 -11.68 5.63 17.39
C TYR A 50 -11.88 7.08 17.69
#